data_9c43c19b85e8476652eaba4982822d51
#
_entry.id   9c43c19b85e8476652eaba4982822d51
#
_cell.length_a   1.000
_cell.length_b   1.000
_cell.length_c   1.000
_cell.angle_alpha   90.00
_cell.angle_beta   90.00
_cell.angle_gamma   90.00
#
_symmetry.space_group_name_H-M   'P 1'
#
loop_
_entity.id
_entity.type
_entity.pdbx_description
1 polymer ?
#
loop_
_entity_poly.entity_id
_entity_poly.type
_entity_poly.pdbx_seq_one_letter_code
_entity_poly.pdbx_strand_id
1 'polypeptide(L)'
;MSPISPPEPEKQPEEPQEPKTEPETPQNEQEGDYYNLMDVSVKSTPEIDNIIANLKFSKFHLEVDPDETGSSIVIFGSSKSYKTTLLKRILKDYYSEDTITLLSAPNVHAKIYNDLPKEILRTDQYKPEIVKAMYYINKKTDNKYPFVIALDDVIDKKNDGDLEKLFLTLRNAKISVIILLQNIQLLKSTSRGNANIVIFRKFNQANVIEDYVMKMYLQNFYPFRDLKMADKVALYMKLTNNHHFFVLDVINNKLTIHMEPELRE
;
A
#
# COMPACT_ATOMS: atom_id res chain seq x y z
N MET A 1 1.97 -64.17 42.21
CA MET A 1 0.67 -63.64 42.61
C MET A 1 0.69 -62.14 42.33
N SER A 2 0.08 -61.76 41.20
CA SER A 2 -0.05 -60.36 40.79
C SER A 2 -1.30 -59.78 41.42
N PRO A 3 -1.30 -58.53 41.89
CA PRO A 3 -2.48 -57.91 42.50
C PRO A 3 -3.53 -57.55 41.42
N ILE A 4 -4.76 -57.87 41.75
CA ILE A 4 -5.96 -57.61 40.97
C ILE A 4 -6.30 -56.12 41.09
N SER A 5 -6.42 -55.39 39.98
CA SER A 5 -6.89 -54.01 39.93
C SER A 5 -8.37 -53.92 40.27
N PRO A 6 -8.82 -52.89 40.98
CA PRO A 6 -10.23 -52.71 41.30
C PRO A 6 -11.03 -52.30 40.04
N PRO A 7 -12.35 -52.63 40.00
CA PRO A 7 -13.18 -52.33 38.86
C PRO A 7 -13.48 -50.80 38.74
N GLU A 8 -13.57 -50.34 37.47
CA GLU A 8 -13.96 -48.95 37.14
C GLU A 8 -15.41 -48.70 37.54
N PRO A 9 -15.73 -47.49 38.01
CA PRO A 9 -17.12 -47.11 38.33
C PRO A 9 -17.95 -46.96 37.07
N GLU A 10 -19.16 -47.54 37.13
CA GLU A 10 -20.21 -47.43 36.08
C GLU A 10 -20.57 -45.95 35.82
N LYS A 11 -20.53 -45.57 34.55
CA LYS A 11 -21.03 -44.25 34.12
C LYS A 11 -22.55 -44.22 34.20
N GLN A 12 -23.09 -43.30 34.97
CA GLN A 12 -24.50 -42.96 34.97
C GLN A 12 -24.91 -42.38 33.60
N PRO A 13 -26.12 -42.67 33.09
CA PRO A 13 -26.61 -42.12 31.84
C PRO A 13 -26.85 -40.61 31.98
N GLU A 14 -26.28 -39.86 31.06
CA GLU A 14 -26.50 -38.39 30.97
C GLU A 14 -27.96 -38.12 30.54
N GLU A 15 -28.64 -37.26 31.28
CA GLU A 15 -29.95 -36.72 30.93
C GLU A 15 -29.83 -35.89 29.61
N PRO A 16 -30.80 -35.94 28.72
CA PRO A 16 -30.81 -35.15 27.49
C PRO A 16 -30.92 -33.65 27.86
N GLN A 17 -29.90 -32.90 27.50
CA GLN A 17 -29.89 -31.42 27.60
C GLN A 17 -30.87 -30.85 26.57
N GLU A 18 -31.81 -30.06 27.04
CA GLU A 18 -32.68 -29.22 26.19
C GLU A 18 -31.85 -28.26 25.34
N PRO A 19 -32.25 -28.02 24.07
CA PRO A 19 -31.51 -27.08 23.21
C PRO A 19 -31.59 -25.67 23.81
N LYS A 20 -30.42 -25.12 24.17
CA LYS A 20 -30.32 -23.71 24.51
C LYS A 20 -30.63 -22.87 23.29
N THR A 21 -31.75 -22.17 23.33
CA THR A 21 -32.07 -21.07 22.41
C THR A 21 -30.97 -20.02 22.54
N GLU A 22 -30.17 -19.84 21.48
CA GLU A 22 -29.27 -18.71 21.35
C GLU A 22 -30.09 -17.41 21.37
N PRO A 23 -29.65 -16.37 22.09
CA PRO A 23 -30.30 -15.08 22.04
C PRO A 23 -30.14 -14.49 20.64
N GLU A 24 -31.26 -14.17 20.00
CA GLU A 24 -31.31 -13.43 18.76
C GLU A 24 -30.49 -12.14 18.90
N THR A 25 -29.42 -12.05 18.16
CA THR A 25 -28.63 -10.82 17.99
C THR A 25 -29.53 -9.77 17.36
N PRO A 26 -29.75 -8.59 17.93
CA PRO A 26 -30.53 -7.56 17.29
C PRO A 26 -29.86 -7.21 15.96
N GLN A 27 -30.56 -7.44 14.86
CA GLN A 27 -30.20 -6.96 13.53
C GLN A 27 -30.17 -5.42 13.60
N ASN A 28 -28.98 -4.88 13.60
CA ASN A 28 -28.75 -3.44 13.57
C ASN A 28 -28.99 -2.98 12.13
N GLU A 29 -30.21 -2.55 11.85
CA GLU A 29 -30.61 -1.81 10.64
C GLU A 29 -29.93 -0.42 10.63
N GLN A 30 -28.63 -0.34 10.46
CA GLN A 30 -27.90 0.90 10.26
C GLN A 30 -26.74 0.74 9.25
N GLU A 31 -26.86 -0.11 8.24
CA GLU A 31 -25.89 -0.19 7.15
C GLU A 31 -26.16 0.80 5.99
N GLY A 32 -27.25 1.60 6.06
CA GLY A 32 -27.69 2.45 4.95
C GLY A 32 -27.02 3.82 4.84
N ASP A 33 -26.47 4.39 5.92
CA ASP A 33 -26.12 5.81 5.96
C ASP A 33 -24.63 6.14 5.91
N TYR A 34 -23.73 5.17 5.92
CA TYR A 34 -22.29 5.44 5.90
C TYR A 34 -21.72 5.80 4.52
N TYR A 35 -22.48 5.59 3.43
CA TYR A 35 -21.99 5.84 2.07
C TYR A 35 -22.34 7.24 1.52
N ASN A 36 -23.24 7.97 2.17
CA ASN A 36 -23.72 9.30 1.68
C ASN A 36 -23.01 10.51 2.32
N LEU A 37 -22.02 10.31 3.18
CA LEU A 37 -21.35 11.42 3.89
C LEU A 37 -20.13 11.98 3.15
N MET A 38 -19.88 11.64 1.88
CA MET A 38 -18.64 12.03 1.22
C MET A 38 -18.79 12.65 -0.17
N ASP A 39 -19.85 13.36 -0.41
CA ASP A 39 -19.79 14.47 -1.36
C ASP A 39 -19.44 15.76 -0.58
N VAL A 40 -18.25 15.76 0.00
CA VAL A 40 -17.64 17.02 0.43
C VAL A 40 -17.37 17.76 -0.86
N SER A 41 -18.32 18.60 -1.27
CA SER A 41 -18.08 19.58 -2.32
C SER A 41 -16.91 20.43 -1.85
N VAL A 42 -15.70 20.07 -2.34
CA VAL A 42 -14.47 20.79 -2.02
C VAL A 42 -14.71 22.22 -2.50
N LYS A 43 -14.92 23.15 -1.56
CA LYS A 43 -15.12 24.56 -1.91
C LYS A 43 -13.88 25.04 -2.61
N SER A 44 -14.00 25.27 -3.91
CA SER A 44 -12.91 25.88 -4.67
C SER A 44 -12.88 27.37 -4.37
N THR A 45 -11.69 27.88 -4.11
CA THR A 45 -11.46 29.32 -4.06
C THR A 45 -10.91 29.77 -5.42
N PRO A 46 -11.09 31.04 -5.83
CA PRO A 46 -10.50 31.56 -7.06
C PRO A 46 -8.98 31.36 -7.12
N GLU A 47 -8.30 31.35 -5.98
CA GLU A 47 -6.88 31.09 -5.86
C GLU A 47 -6.54 29.64 -6.26
N ILE A 48 -7.30 28.65 -5.75
CA ILE A 48 -7.14 27.23 -6.09
C ILE A 48 -7.38 27.02 -7.59
N ASP A 49 -8.41 27.63 -8.16
CA ASP A 49 -8.73 27.51 -9.58
C ASP A 49 -7.63 28.10 -10.46
N ASN A 50 -7.08 29.24 -10.08
CA ASN A 50 -5.94 29.85 -10.77
C ASN A 50 -4.69 28.98 -10.70
N ILE A 51 -4.41 28.39 -9.54
CA ILE A 51 -3.29 27.45 -9.41
C ILE A 51 -3.46 26.27 -10.35
N ILE A 52 -4.63 25.61 -10.36
CA ILE A 52 -4.91 24.46 -11.22
C ILE A 52 -4.75 24.79 -12.70
N ALA A 53 -5.24 25.97 -13.14
CA ALA A 53 -5.13 26.40 -14.51
C ALA A 53 -3.66 26.59 -14.98
N ASN A 54 -2.76 26.87 -14.05
CA ASN A 54 -1.33 27.10 -14.34
C ASN A 54 -0.45 25.87 -14.02
N LEU A 55 -1.03 24.78 -13.46
CA LEU A 55 -0.25 23.57 -13.19
C LEU A 55 0.20 22.88 -14.48
N LYS A 56 1.45 22.46 -14.47
CA LYS A 56 1.99 21.58 -15.50
C LYS A 56 1.90 20.13 -15.02
N PHE A 57 1.18 19.33 -15.77
CA PHE A 57 1.07 17.90 -15.51
C PHE A 57 2.10 17.15 -16.35
N SER A 58 2.87 16.27 -15.71
CA SER A 58 3.84 15.43 -16.39
C SER A 58 3.20 14.09 -16.77
N LYS A 59 3.66 13.52 -17.88
CA LYS A 59 3.41 12.11 -18.17
C LYS A 59 4.12 11.29 -17.09
N PHE A 60 3.45 10.25 -16.57
CA PHE A 60 4.03 9.43 -15.52
C PHE A 60 5.34 8.78 -16.01
N HIS A 61 6.40 9.08 -15.33
CA HIS A 61 7.71 8.49 -15.52
C HIS A 61 8.40 8.37 -14.16
N LEU A 62 8.99 7.22 -13.87
CA LEU A 62 9.83 6.99 -12.70
C LEU A 62 11.28 6.99 -13.14
N GLU A 63 12.09 7.75 -12.47
CA GLU A 63 13.55 7.68 -12.60
C GLU A 63 14.04 6.52 -11.72
N VAL A 64 13.88 5.30 -12.21
CA VAL A 64 14.30 4.05 -11.54
C VAL A 64 15.23 3.34 -12.48
N ASP A 65 16.46 3.08 -12.04
CA ASP A 65 17.36 2.17 -12.71
C ASP A 65 17.44 0.85 -11.91
N PRO A 66 16.69 -0.18 -12.30
CA PRO A 66 16.68 -1.44 -11.58
C PRO A 66 18.02 -2.21 -11.71
N ASP A 67 18.84 -1.89 -12.69
CA ASP A 67 20.10 -2.58 -12.94
C ASP A 67 21.25 -2.03 -12.08
N GLU A 68 21.19 -0.77 -11.68
CA GLU A 68 22.23 -0.17 -10.85
C GLU A 68 22.03 -0.41 -9.36
N THR A 69 20.85 -0.05 -8.83
CA THR A 69 20.52 -0.22 -7.41
C THR A 69 19.04 -0.52 -7.23
N GLY A 70 18.69 -1.29 -6.18
CA GLY A 70 17.30 -1.48 -5.82
C GLY A 70 16.64 -0.16 -5.42
N SER A 71 15.37 0.02 -5.79
CA SER A 71 14.56 1.19 -5.45
C SER A 71 13.52 0.88 -4.41
N SER A 72 13.24 1.84 -3.53
CA SER A 72 12.16 1.75 -2.55
C SER A 72 11.04 2.73 -2.91
N ILE A 73 9.88 2.17 -3.27
CA ILE A 73 8.70 2.91 -3.72
C ILE A 73 7.56 2.65 -2.73
N VAL A 74 6.93 3.72 -2.25
CA VAL A 74 5.74 3.61 -1.40
C VAL A 74 4.57 4.29 -2.09
N ILE A 75 3.44 3.59 -2.19
CA ILE A 75 2.21 4.10 -2.80
C ILE A 75 1.14 4.21 -1.72
N PHE A 76 0.78 5.42 -1.35
CA PHE A 76 -0.26 5.72 -0.38
C PHE A 76 -1.58 6.10 -1.05
N GLY A 77 -2.70 5.69 -0.45
CA GLY A 77 -4.03 6.11 -0.88
C GLY A 77 -5.14 5.25 -0.27
N SER A 78 -6.34 5.77 -0.20
CA SER A 78 -7.52 5.04 0.29
C SER A 78 -7.83 3.81 -0.57
N SER A 79 -8.73 2.96 -0.12
CA SER A 79 -9.30 1.89 -0.95
C SER A 79 -9.89 2.48 -2.23
N LYS A 80 -9.83 1.73 -3.33
CA LYS A 80 -10.32 2.16 -4.67
C LYS A 80 -9.65 3.43 -5.22
N SER A 81 -8.43 3.76 -4.77
CA SER A 81 -7.65 4.90 -5.30
C SER A 81 -6.71 4.50 -6.45
N TYR A 82 -6.92 3.35 -7.07
CA TYR A 82 -6.13 2.82 -8.19
C TYR A 82 -4.65 2.52 -7.87
N LYS A 83 -4.32 2.24 -6.61
CA LYS A 83 -2.95 1.85 -6.21
C LYS A 83 -2.46 0.60 -6.94
N THR A 84 -3.28 -0.47 -6.92
CA THR A 84 -2.95 -1.75 -7.57
C THR A 84 -2.80 -1.58 -9.10
N THR A 85 -3.62 -0.73 -9.73
CA THR A 85 -3.48 -0.41 -11.15
C THR A 85 -2.14 0.25 -11.45
N LEU A 86 -1.74 1.21 -10.61
CA LEU A 86 -0.44 1.88 -10.72
C LEU A 86 0.72 0.90 -10.48
N LEU A 87 0.60 0.02 -9.47
CA LEU A 87 1.59 -1.04 -9.24
C LEU A 87 1.80 -1.90 -10.48
N LYS A 88 0.71 -2.40 -11.08
CA LYS A 88 0.79 -3.24 -12.29
C LYS A 88 1.49 -2.51 -13.43
N ARG A 89 1.19 -1.23 -13.60
CA ARG A 89 1.86 -0.39 -14.58
C ARG A 89 3.35 -0.26 -14.30
N ILE A 90 3.73 0.02 -13.05
CA ILE A 90 5.14 0.10 -12.64
C ILE A 90 5.85 -1.22 -12.94
N LEU A 91 5.25 -2.36 -12.59
CA LEU A 91 5.83 -3.66 -12.86
C LEU A 91 6.03 -3.93 -14.35
N LYS A 92 5.08 -3.49 -15.21
CA LYS A 92 5.17 -3.67 -16.68
C LYS A 92 6.15 -2.72 -17.34
N ASP A 93 6.17 -1.46 -16.91
CA ASP A 93 6.89 -0.39 -17.64
C ASP A 93 8.36 -0.28 -17.23
N TYR A 94 8.71 -0.69 -15.99
CA TYR A 94 10.02 -0.45 -15.39
C TYR A 94 10.78 -1.70 -14.99
N TYR A 95 10.16 -2.88 -15.02
CA TYR A 95 10.83 -4.13 -14.67
C TYR A 95 10.74 -5.11 -15.83
N SER A 96 11.90 -5.54 -16.33
CA SER A 96 12.03 -6.44 -17.47
C SER A 96 11.54 -7.86 -17.14
N GLU A 97 11.40 -8.70 -18.17
CA GLU A 97 11.09 -10.13 -18.05
C GLU A 97 12.19 -10.88 -17.29
N ASP A 98 13.43 -10.37 -17.30
CA ASP A 98 14.55 -10.94 -16.55
C ASP A 98 14.50 -10.64 -15.04
N THR A 99 13.60 -9.75 -14.62
CA THR A 99 13.44 -9.38 -13.22
C THR A 99 12.62 -10.42 -12.48
N ILE A 100 13.18 -10.97 -11.40
CA ILE A 100 12.46 -11.93 -10.55
C ILE A 100 11.52 -11.13 -9.62
N THR A 101 10.22 -11.26 -9.86
CA THR A 101 9.20 -10.50 -9.12
C THR A 101 8.46 -11.39 -8.13
N LEU A 102 8.39 -10.93 -6.86
CA LEU A 102 7.50 -11.46 -5.83
C LEU A 102 6.34 -10.47 -5.61
N LEU A 103 5.12 -10.92 -5.82
CA LEU A 103 3.91 -10.19 -5.50
C LEU A 103 3.21 -10.83 -4.30
N SER A 104 3.05 -10.07 -3.23
CA SER A 104 2.28 -10.48 -2.05
C SER A 104 1.02 -9.59 -1.93
N ALA A 105 -0.16 -10.23 -1.94
CA ALA A 105 -1.44 -9.55 -1.77
C ALA A 105 -2.47 -10.53 -1.19
N PRO A 106 -3.38 -10.11 -0.28
CA PRO A 106 -4.38 -11.02 0.31
C PRO A 106 -5.27 -11.70 -0.74
N ASN A 107 -5.44 -11.05 -1.88
CA ASN A 107 -6.24 -11.53 -3.01
C ASN A 107 -5.42 -11.69 -4.30
N VAL A 108 -4.17 -12.13 -4.18
CA VAL A 108 -3.19 -12.22 -5.28
C VAL A 108 -3.65 -13.05 -6.49
N HIS A 109 -4.62 -13.95 -6.28
CA HIS A 109 -5.24 -14.77 -7.34
C HIS A 109 -6.53 -14.16 -7.93
N ALA A 110 -6.91 -12.95 -7.51
CA ALA A 110 -8.08 -12.27 -8.07
C ALA A 110 -7.84 -11.77 -9.50
N LYS A 111 -8.93 -11.56 -10.24
CA LYS A 111 -8.90 -11.09 -11.65
C LYS A 111 -8.06 -9.85 -11.87
N ILE A 112 -7.94 -8.97 -10.86
CA ILE A 112 -7.17 -7.72 -10.96
C ILE A 112 -5.69 -7.95 -11.30
N TYR A 113 -5.14 -9.14 -11.02
CA TYR A 113 -3.74 -9.47 -11.30
C TYR A 113 -3.55 -10.42 -12.50
N ASN A 114 -4.63 -10.78 -13.23
CA ASN A 114 -4.57 -11.77 -14.32
C ASN A 114 -3.76 -11.29 -15.53
N ASP A 115 -3.60 -10.00 -15.69
CA ASP A 115 -2.85 -9.37 -16.78
C ASP A 115 -1.34 -9.24 -16.49
N LEU A 116 -0.91 -9.64 -15.30
CA LEU A 116 0.51 -9.76 -14.96
C LEU A 116 1.09 -11.09 -15.44
N PRO A 117 2.38 -11.14 -15.81
CA PRO A 117 3.07 -12.35 -16.21
C PRO A 117 2.86 -13.52 -15.24
N LYS A 118 2.79 -14.75 -15.78
CA LYS A 118 2.58 -15.96 -14.97
C LYS A 118 3.80 -16.34 -14.14
N GLU A 119 4.95 -15.89 -14.55
CA GLU A 119 6.27 -16.13 -13.96
C GLU A 119 6.46 -15.40 -12.63
N ILE A 120 5.60 -14.40 -12.35
CA ILE A 120 5.62 -13.68 -11.07
C ILE A 120 5.28 -14.64 -9.93
N LEU A 121 6.17 -14.71 -8.94
CA LEU A 121 5.92 -15.45 -7.71
C LEU A 121 4.79 -14.75 -6.93
N ARG A 122 3.79 -15.53 -6.52
CA ARG A 122 2.57 -14.97 -5.88
C ARG A 122 2.38 -15.57 -4.50
N THR A 123 2.11 -14.72 -3.51
CA THR A 123 1.78 -15.14 -2.14
C THR A 123 0.60 -14.33 -1.62
N ASP A 124 -0.26 -14.96 -0.82
CA ASP A 124 -1.43 -14.33 -0.21
C ASP A 124 -1.12 -13.48 1.03
N GLN A 125 0.10 -13.57 1.53
CA GLN A 125 0.59 -12.84 2.71
C GLN A 125 2.08 -12.52 2.58
N TYR A 126 2.54 -11.58 3.39
CA TYR A 126 3.97 -11.30 3.52
C TYR A 126 4.71 -12.50 4.15
N LYS A 127 5.75 -12.99 3.48
CA LYS A 127 6.59 -14.12 3.91
C LYS A 127 8.05 -13.70 4.03
N PRO A 128 8.50 -13.31 5.24
CA PRO A 128 9.88 -12.86 5.47
C PRO A 128 10.95 -13.85 5.03
N GLU A 129 10.66 -15.14 5.11
CA GLU A 129 11.56 -16.22 4.71
C GLU A 129 11.84 -16.21 3.20
N ILE A 130 10.85 -15.91 2.36
CA ILE A 130 11.03 -15.78 0.91
C ILE A 130 11.91 -14.58 0.61
N VAL A 131 11.64 -13.44 1.24
CA VAL A 131 12.43 -12.22 1.08
C VAL A 131 13.88 -12.44 1.49
N LYS A 132 14.12 -13.12 2.61
CA LYS A 132 15.47 -13.52 3.04
C LYS A 132 16.15 -14.43 2.03
N ALA A 133 15.42 -15.39 1.47
CA ALA A 133 15.96 -16.30 0.44
C ALA A 133 16.37 -15.50 -0.81
N MET A 134 15.53 -14.58 -1.30
CA MET A 134 15.87 -13.71 -2.44
C MET A 134 17.13 -12.88 -2.17
N TYR A 135 17.24 -12.30 -0.97
CA TYR A 135 18.43 -11.56 -0.56
C TYR A 135 19.69 -12.43 -0.59
N TYR A 136 19.65 -13.64 0.01
CA TYR A 136 20.81 -14.53 0.06
C TYR A 136 21.20 -15.05 -1.33
N ILE A 137 20.23 -15.37 -2.18
CA ILE A 137 20.50 -15.77 -3.57
C ILE A 137 21.23 -14.65 -4.28
N ASN A 138 20.73 -13.42 -4.17
CA ASN A 138 21.32 -12.30 -4.88
C ASN A 138 22.74 -12.00 -4.38
N LYS A 139 22.95 -12.01 -3.06
CA LYS A 139 24.29 -11.83 -2.49
C LYS A 139 25.28 -12.92 -2.90
N LYS A 140 24.86 -14.18 -2.98
CA LYS A 140 25.73 -15.30 -3.41
C LYS A 140 26.05 -15.26 -4.91
N THR A 141 25.25 -14.57 -5.70
CA THR A 141 25.44 -14.41 -7.14
C THR A 141 25.99 -13.02 -7.51
N ASP A 142 26.62 -12.31 -6.57
CA ASP A 142 27.19 -10.98 -6.73
C ASP A 142 26.20 -9.96 -7.28
N ASN A 143 24.96 -10.04 -6.79
CA ASN A 143 23.82 -9.19 -7.21
C ASN A 143 23.55 -9.27 -8.72
N LYS A 144 23.75 -10.44 -9.32
CA LYS A 144 23.56 -10.67 -10.75
C LYS A 144 22.11 -10.46 -11.21
N TYR A 145 21.15 -10.84 -10.37
CA TYR A 145 19.74 -10.85 -10.74
C TYR A 145 19.01 -9.67 -10.13
N PRO A 146 18.28 -8.85 -10.90
CA PRO A 146 17.38 -7.88 -10.37
C PRO A 146 16.15 -8.54 -9.75
N PHE A 147 15.77 -8.10 -8.55
CA PHE A 147 14.59 -8.59 -7.85
C PHE A 147 13.63 -7.44 -7.57
N VAL A 148 12.34 -7.73 -7.62
CA VAL A 148 11.28 -6.83 -7.16
C VAL A 148 10.40 -7.53 -6.16
N ILE A 149 10.14 -6.86 -5.04
CA ILE A 149 9.20 -7.30 -4.01
C ILE A 149 8.06 -6.29 -3.97
N ALA A 150 6.89 -6.70 -4.42
CA ALA A 150 5.66 -5.89 -4.42
C ALA A 150 4.73 -6.38 -3.30
N LEU A 151 4.37 -5.47 -2.38
CA LEU A 151 3.55 -5.75 -1.20
C LEU A 151 2.27 -4.91 -1.29
N ASP A 152 1.14 -5.54 -1.64
CA ASP A 152 -0.15 -4.85 -1.79
C ASP A 152 -1.08 -5.20 -0.62
N ASP A 153 -1.26 -4.26 0.30
CA ASP A 153 -2.12 -4.36 1.50
C ASP A 153 -1.84 -5.58 2.41
N VAL A 154 -0.61 -6.14 2.38
CA VAL A 154 -0.20 -7.29 3.24
C VAL A 154 0.56 -6.85 4.50
N ILE A 155 0.76 -5.56 4.68
CA ILE A 155 1.52 -5.02 5.80
C ILE A 155 0.59 -4.68 6.93
N ASP A 156 0.86 -5.23 8.09
CA ASP A 156 0.21 -4.91 9.36
C ASP A 156 1.23 -4.41 10.40
N LYS A 157 0.73 -4.02 11.58
CA LYS A 157 1.59 -3.56 12.69
C LYS A 157 2.59 -4.61 13.18
N LYS A 158 2.35 -5.89 12.92
CA LYS A 158 3.23 -6.98 13.37
C LYS A 158 4.47 -7.10 12.48
N ASN A 159 4.38 -6.69 11.23
CA ASN A 159 5.44 -6.81 10.23
C ASN A 159 6.37 -5.58 10.16
N ASP A 160 6.14 -4.59 11.01
CA ASP A 160 6.79 -3.28 10.95
C ASP A 160 8.33 -3.34 11.09
N GLY A 161 8.86 -4.19 11.98
CA GLY A 161 10.32 -4.36 12.14
C GLY A 161 11.01 -5.04 10.94
N ASP A 162 10.30 -5.88 10.22
CA ASP A 162 10.83 -6.53 9.02
C ASP A 162 10.88 -5.58 7.84
N LEU A 163 9.88 -4.69 7.72
CA LEU A 163 9.87 -3.65 6.69
C LEU A 163 11.03 -2.67 6.82
N GLU A 164 11.35 -2.25 8.04
CA GLU A 164 12.49 -1.37 8.27
C GLU A 164 13.79 -2.00 7.74
N LYS A 165 13.99 -3.29 8.00
CA LYS A 165 15.12 -4.04 7.44
C LYS A 165 15.09 -4.11 5.92
N LEU A 166 13.91 -4.30 5.30
CA LEU A 166 13.79 -4.33 3.85
C LEU A 166 14.31 -3.04 3.21
N PHE A 167 13.87 -1.88 3.68
CA PHE A 167 14.31 -0.60 3.12
C PHE A 167 15.81 -0.33 3.32
N LEU A 168 16.38 -0.78 4.46
CA LEU A 168 17.78 -0.54 4.76
C LEU A 168 18.74 -1.48 4.04
N THR A 169 18.35 -2.74 3.83
CA THR A 169 19.27 -3.79 3.38
C THR A 169 19.12 -4.19 1.92
N LEU A 170 17.90 -4.12 1.37
CA LEU A 170 17.62 -4.69 0.06
C LEU A 170 18.17 -3.84 -1.10
N ARG A 171 18.20 -2.52 -0.94
CA ARG A 171 18.72 -1.59 -1.95
C ARG A 171 20.13 -1.96 -2.41
N ASN A 172 21.04 -2.25 -1.46
CA ASN A 172 22.42 -2.63 -1.77
C ASN A 172 22.57 -4.02 -2.39
N ALA A 173 21.48 -4.76 -2.48
CA ALA A 173 21.43 -6.07 -3.10
C ALA A 173 20.67 -6.08 -4.45
N LYS A 174 20.51 -4.91 -5.09
CA LYS A 174 19.71 -4.75 -6.32
C LYS A 174 18.28 -5.30 -6.18
N ILE A 175 17.69 -5.17 -5.00
CA ILE A 175 16.31 -5.60 -4.74
C ILE A 175 15.45 -4.37 -4.58
N SER A 176 14.53 -4.17 -5.50
CA SER A 176 13.53 -3.11 -5.41
C SER A 176 12.35 -3.54 -4.53
N VAL A 177 11.79 -2.59 -3.78
CA VAL A 177 10.63 -2.83 -2.92
C VAL A 177 9.54 -1.83 -3.27
N ILE A 178 8.34 -2.32 -3.57
CA ILE A 178 7.16 -1.50 -3.84
C ILE A 178 6.11 -1.87 -2.81
N ILE A 179 5.68 -0.90 -2.00
CA ILE A 179 4.71 -1.12 -0.93
C ILE A 179 3.48 -0.25 -1.16
N LEU A 180 2.31 -0.87 -1.17
CA LEU A 180 1.02 -0.19 -1.22
C LEU A 180 0.40 -0.17 0.17
N LEU A 181 0.00 1.00 0.62
CA LEU A 181 -0.57 1.22 1.95
C LEU A 181 -1.81 2.10 1.89
N GLN A 182 -2.83 1.72 2.63
CA GLN A 182 -4.02 2.56 2.85
C GLN A 182 -3.81 3.51 4.03
N ASN A 183 -3.03 3.08 5.02
CA ASN A 183 -2.73 3.87 6.20
C ASN A 183 -1.25 4.26 6.24
N ILE A 184 -0.98 5.56 6.15
CA ILE A 184 0.40 6.11 6.17
C ILE A 184 1.10 5.80 7.50
N GLN A 185 0.36 5.67 8.60
CA GLN A 185 0.91 5.38 9.93
C GLN A 185 1.52 3.98 10.05
N LEU A 186 1.17 3.05 9.15
CA LEU A 186 1.77 1.72 9.14
C LEU A 186 3.26 1.74 8.80
N LEU A 187 3.74 2.81 8.17
CA LEU A 187 5.16 2.96 7.86
C LEU A 187 5.83 3.87 8.90
N LYS A 188 6.79 3.34 9.65
CA LYS A 188 7.57 4.11 10.63
C LYS A 188 8.33 5.26 9.98
N SER A 189 8.69 6.26 10.79
CA SER A 189 9.45 7.42 10.33
C SER A 189 10.80 7.05 9.69
N THR A 190 11.49 6.05 10.24
CA THR A 190 12.74 5.51 9.71
C THR A 190 12.57 4.89 8.33
N SER A 191 11.53 4.08 8.13
CA SER A 191 11.22 3.47 6.83
C SER A 191 10.78 4.53 5.82
N ARG A 192 10.00 5.54 6.24
CA ARG A 192 9.60 6.65 5.39
C ARG A 192 10.79 7.47 4.86
N GLY A 193 11.76 7.73 5.74
CA GLY A 193 12.99 8.46 5.37
C GLY A 193 13.91 7.68 4.42
N ASN A 194 13.72 6.37 4.31
CA ASN A 194 14.51 5.50 3.42
C ASN A 194 13.79 5.17 2.10
N ALA A 195 12.55 5.62 1.90
CA ALA A 195 11.88 5.51 0.62
C ALA A 195 12.54 6.44 -0.41
N ASN A 196 12.86 5.93 -1.60
CA ASN A 196 13.36 6.74 -2.70
C ASN A 196 12.24 7.57 -3.32
N ILE A 197 11.08 6.94 -3.51
CA ILE A 197 9.93 7.52 -4.18
C ILE A 197 8.69 7.30 -3.31
N VAL A 198 7.91 8.35 -3.10
CA VAL A 198 6.63 8.30 -2.40
C VAL A 198 5.54 8.81 -3.33
N ILE A 199 4.53 7.99 -3.56
CA ILE A 199 3.42 8.30 -4.45
C ILE A 199 2.15 8.46 -3.61
N PHE A 200 1.46 9.58 -3.80
CA PHE A 200 0.22 9.89 -3.09
C PHE A 200 -0.96 9.85 -4.06
N ARG A 201 -1.86 8.92 -3.80
CA ARG A 201 -3.14 8.76 -4.48
C ARG A 201 -4.25 9.42 -3.66
N LYS A 202 -5.51 9.32 -4.12
CA LYS A 202 -6.67 9.88 -3.42
C LYS A 202 -6.78 9.36 -1.98
N PHE A 203 -7.00 10.29 -1.05
CA PHE A 203 -7.50 10.04 0.30
C PHE A 203 -8.87 10.70 0.46
N ASN A 204 -9.76 10.03 1.21
CA ASN A 204 -11.14 10.50 1.40
C ASN A 204 -11.31 11.34 2.67
N GLN A 205 -10.33 11.36 3.58
CA GLN A 205 -10.42 12.03 4.88
C GLN A 205 -9.50 13.25 4.93
N ALA A 206 -10.07 14.42 5.16
CA ALA A 206 -9.33 15.69 5.20
C ALA A 206 -8.25 15.72 6.31
N ASN A 207 -8.54 15.16 7.49
CA ASN A 207 -7.58 15.06 8.59
C ASN A 207 -6.38 14.16 8.23
N VAL A 208 -6.59 13.07 7.48
CA VAL A 208 -5.49 12.23 7.01
C VAL A 208 -4.61 12.99 6.02
N ILE A 209 -5.23 13.77 5.13
CA ILE A 209 -4.49 14.60 4.18
C ILE A 209 -3.70 15.68 4.92
N GLU A 210 -4.32 16.38 5.87
CA GLU A 210 -3.67 17.43 6.64
C GLU A 210 -2.48 16.87 7.44
N ASP A 211 -2.74 15.88 8.31
CA ASP A 211 -1.77 15.43 9.31
C ASP A 211 -0.64 14.58 8.72
N TYR A 212 -0.97 13.73 7.72
CA TYR A 212 -0.02 12.74 7.23
C TYR A 212 0.49 13.03 5.83
N VAL A 213 -0.30 13.65 4.96
CA VAL A 213 0.17 13.98 3.61
C VAL A 213 0.83 15.36 3.60
N MET A 214 0.11 16.38 4.06
CA MET A 214 0.63 17.75 4.01
C MET A 214 1.73 17.99 5.02
N LYS A 215 1.46 17.84 6.33
CA LYS A 215 2.44 18.15 7.39
C LYS A 215 3.72 17.33 7.28
N MET A 216 3.63 16.08 6.83
CA MET A 216 4.79 15.19 6.79
C MET A 216 5.57 15.26 5.47
N TYR A 217 4.91 15.60 4.35
CA TYR A 217 5.55 15.47 3.04
C TYR A 217 5.39 16.69 2.15
N LEU A 218 4.18 17.16 1.86
CA LEU A 218 3.92 18.00 0.70
C LEU A 218 3.83 19.50 0.99
N GLN A 219 3.62 19.92 2.24
CA GLN A 219 3.30 21.33 2.57
C GLN A 219 4.33 22.36 2.10
N ASN A 220 5.61 21.97 1.94
CA ASN A 220 6.71 22.87 1.57
C ASN A 220 7.00 22.88 0.06
N PHE A 221 6.30 22.06 -0.72
CA PHE A 221 6.47 22.00 -2.17
C PHE A 221 5.44 22.85 -2.91
N TYR A 222 5.81 23.38 -4.06
CA TYR A 222 4.85 23.91 -5.01
C TYR A 222 3.92 22.78 -5.50
N PRO A 223 2.58 22.97 -5.57
CA PRO A 223 1.86 24.22 -5.43
C PRO A 223 1.34 24.52 -4.00
N PHE A 224 1.75 23.78 -3.00
CA PHE A 224 1.17 23.85 -1.65
C PHE A 224 1.80 24.91 -0.75
N ARG A 225 3.11 25.18 -0.89
CA ARG A 225 3.92 25.92 0.11
C ARG A 225 3.32 27.25 0.56
N ASP A 226 2.70 27.99 -0.36
CA ASP A 226 2.22 29.36 -0.10
C ASP A 226 0.74 29.41 0.32
N LEU A 227 0.07 28.25 0.41
CA LEU A 227 -1.33 28.13 0.78
C LEU A 227 -1.53 27.93 2.29
N LYS A 228 -2.71 28.35 2.80
CA LYS A 228 -3.19 27.95 4.12
C LYS A 228 -3.51 26.45 4.14
N MET A 229 -3.47 25.82 5.30
CA MET A 229 -3.66 24.38 5.41
C MET A 229 -4.97 23.88 4.81
N ALA A 230 -6.09 24.57 5.06
CA ALA A 230 -7.39 24.23 4.49
C ALA A 230 -7.36 24.25 2.95
N ASP A 231 -6.70 25.23 2.33
CA ASP A 231 -6.59 25.36 0.88
C ASP A 231 -5.64 24.30 0.30
N LYS A 232 -4.57 23.91 1.02
CA LYS A 232 -3.70 22.78 0.66
C LYS A 232 -4.50 21.47 0.57
N VAL A 233 -5.32 21.21 1.58
CA VAL A 233 -6.17 20.01 1.63
C VAL A 233 -7.19 20.05 0.48
N ALA A 234 -7.84 21.18 0.26
CA ALA A 234 -8.82 21.37 -0.81
C ALA A 234 -8.21 21.18 -2.20
N LEU A 235 -7.03 21.77 -2.45
CA LEU A 235 -6.30 21.60 -3.71
C LEU A 235 -5.91 20.13 -3.95
N TYR A 236 -5.39 19.45 -2.93
CA TYR A 236 -5.05 18.03 -3.02
C TYR A 236 -6.26 17.16 -3.37
N MET A 237 -7.38 17.35 -2.66
CA MET A 237 -8.61 16.60 -2.90
C MET A 237 -9.14 16.85 -4.32
N LYS A 238 -9.13 18.11 -4.77
CA LYS A 238 -9.62 18.49 -6.10
C LYS A 238 -8.78 17.82 -7.21
N LEU A 239 -7.46 17.84 -7.07
CA LEU A 239 -6.57 17.19 -8.03
C LEU A 239 -6.74 15.69 -8.03
N THR A 240 -6.75 15.04 -6.86
CA THR A 240 -6.84 13.59 -6.79
C THR A 240 -8.22 13.04 -7.14
N ASN A 241 -9.28 13.82 -6.99
CA ASN A 241 -10.62 13.48 -7.51
C ASN A 241 -10.66 13.46 -9.05
N ASN A 242 -9.82 14.25 -9.71
CA ASN A 242 -9.66 14.29 -11.16
C ASN A 242 -8.55 13.34 -11.66
N HIS A 243 -8.33 12.23 -10.96
CA HIS A 243 -7.35 11.20 -11.30
C HIS A 243 -5.89 11.65 -11.36
N HIS A 244 -5.57 12.81 -10.80
CA HIS A 244 -4.17 13.19 -10.62
C HIS A 244 -3.57 12.50 -9.40
N PHE A 245 -2.24 12.37 -9.39
CA PHE A 245 -1.49 11.87 -8.27
C PHE A 245 -0.14 12.56 -8.15
N PHE A 246 0.43 12.50 -6.98
CA PHE A 246 1.67 13.19 -6.65
C PHE A 246 2.79 12.18 -6.51
N VAL A 247 3.93 12.47 -7.11
CA VAL A 247 5.16 11.69 -6.98
C VAL A 247 6.22 12.56 -6.35
N LEU A 248 6.64 12.18 -5.16
CA LEU A 248 7.74 12.79 -4.43
C LEU A 248 8.98 11.93 -4.61
N ASP A 249 9.94 12.42 -5.37
CA ASP A 249 11.31 11.92 -5.36
C ASP A 249 12.01 12.48 -4.12
N VAL A 250 12.22 11.60 -3.15
CA VAL A 250 12.78 11.99 -1.84
C VAL A 250 14.28 12.29 -1.97
N ILE A 251 14.97 11.59 -2.86
CA ILE A 251 16.42 11.76 -3.07
C ILE A 251 16.72 13.14 -3.67
N ASN A 252 15.99 13.49 -4.72
CA ASN A 252 16.17 14.75 -5.43
C ASN A 252 15.34 15.91 -4.85
N ASN A 253 14.58 15.64 -3.78
CA ASN A 253 13.66 16.59 -3.15
C ASN A 253 12.73 17.28 -4.17
N LYS A 254 12.14 16.50 -5.08
CA LYS A 254 11.34 16.98 -6.20
C LYS A 254 9.91 16.42 -6.15
N LEU A 255 8.93 17.29 -6.20
CA LEU A 255 7.52 16.92 -6.32
C LEU A 255 7.06 17.12 -7.76
N THR A 256 6.43 16.09 -8.32
CA THR A 256 5.76 16.15 -9.64
C THR A 256 4.30 15.71 -9.51
N ILE A 257 3.47 16.26 -10.39
CA ILE A 257 2.05 15.94 -10.45
C ILE A 257 1.79 15.27 -11.78
N HIS A 258 1.18 14.11 -11.70
CA HIS A 258 0.90 13.28 -12.87
C HIS A 258 -0.60 13.09 -13.04
N MET A 259 -1.03 13.02 -14.27
CA MET A 259 -2.38 12.60 -14.63
C MET A 259 -2.33 11.12 -15.01
N GLU A 260 -3.28 10.33 -14.55
CA GLU A 260 -3.42 8.96 -15.02
C GLU A 260 -3.84 8.98 -16.49
N PRO A 261 -3.06 8.37 -17.39
CA PRO A 261 -3.52 8.26 -18.75
C PRO A 261 -4.73 7.33 -18.76
N GLU A 262 -5.85 7.91 -19.11
CA GLU A 262 -7.11 7.28 -19.49
C GLU A 262 -7.34 5.88 -18.92
N LEU A 263 -7.95 5.83 -17.72
CA LEU A 263 -8.82 4.71 -17.37
C LEU A 263 -10.07 4.85 -18.25
N ARG A 264 -9.92 4.69 -19.56
CA ARG A 264 -11.06 4.43 -20.43
C ARG A 264 -11.46 3.00 -20.18
N GLU A 265 -12.63 2.87 -19.56
CA GLU A 265 -13.35 1.63 -19.38
C GLU A 265 -13.57 0.92 -20.73
#